data_55a4b6235c0dae237014e1f51b37419c
#
_entry.id   55a4b6235c0dae237014e1f51b37419c
#
_cell.length_a   1.000
_cell.length_b   1.000
_cell.length_c   1.000
_cell.angle_alpha   90.00
_cell.angle_beta   90.00
_cell.angle_gamma   90.00
#
_symmetry.space_group_name_H-M   'P 1'
#
loop_
_entity.id
_entity.type
_entity.pdbx_description
1 polymer ?
#
loop_
_entity_poly.entity_id
_entity_poly.type
_entity_poly.pdbx_seq_one_letter_code
_entity_poly.pdbx_strand_id
1 'polypeptide(L)'
;MGAIVLVRHGQASFGADDYDRLSPLGEEQARLLGGWARDCGFNLGQVALGTARRHRQSAEQCLTAYGAGPASQDWIVDAGFDEFDHHEVMIRFRPDLAEPGALGHFLTQSDHPHRAFQQMFAAAVARWVGCAHDSDYRESWPAFRQRCRAGLGRLMATVDSAQDVWVFTSGGAITALLQSVLAIPDERIFELNWTLVNTGVTQLRYRPGRVSLSTLNSQAHLERQRRPELITYR
;
A
#
# COMPACT_ATOMS: atom_id res chain seq x y z
N MET A 1 18.28 -17.24 0.39
CA MET A 1 17.26 -16.52 1.16
C MET A 1 16.73 -15.43 0.26
N GLY A 2 15.46 -15.54 -0.14
CA GLY A 2 14.83 -14.58 -1.03
C GLY A 2 14.37 -13.31 -0.31
N ALA A 3 13.98 -12.33 -1.11
CA ALA A 3 13.39 -11.09 -0.64
C ALA A 3 11.95 -10.95 -1.15
N ILE A 4 11.06 -10.49 -0.27
CA ILE A 4 9.75 -9.96 -0.65
C ILE A 4 9.86 -8.45 -0.58
N VAL A 5 9.73 -7.80 -1.74
CA VAL A 5 9.86 -6.36 -1.90
C VAL A 5 8.45 -5.78 -2.01
N LEU A 6 7.91 -5.31 -0.89
CA LEU A 6 6.60 -4.64 -0.86
C LEU A 6 6.76 -3.22 -1.40
N VAL A 7 5.97 -2.88 -2.40
CA VAL A 7 5.96 -1.55 -3.02
C VAL A 7 4.57 -0.95 -2.84
N ARG A 8 4.47 0.19 -2.18
CA ARG A 8 3.24 0.97 -2.20
C ARG A 8 3.01 1.50 -3.61
N HIS A 9 1.81 1.40 -4.13
CA HIS A 9 1.47 1.96 -5.45
C HIS A 9 1.88 3.42 -5.59
N GLY A 10 2.12 3.90 -6.82
CA GLY A 10 2.32 5.32 -7.12
C GLY A 10 1.13 6.18 -6.72
N GLN A 11 1.31 7.49 -6.70
CA GLN A 11 0.21 8.40 -6.34
C GLN A 11 -1.03 8.11 -7.19
N ALA A 12 -2.18 7.94 -6.54
CA ALA A 12 -3.47 7.78 -7.19
C ALA A 12 -4.08 9.14 -7.59
N SER A 13 -5.00 9.13 -8.56
CA SER A 13 -5.72 10.32 -9.04
C SER A 13 -6.79 10.74 -8.04
N PHE A 14 -6.39 11.44 -6.98
CA PHE A 14 -7.30 11.92 -5.94
C PHE A 14 -8.25 13.00 -6.50
N GLY A 15 -9.56 12.82 -6.29
CA GLY A 15 -10.58 13.77 -6.75
C GLY A 15 -11.01 13.62 -8.23
N ALA A 16 -10.50 12.62 -8.96
CA ALA A 16 -11.02 12.24 -10.27
C ALA A 16 -12.18 11.22 -10.12
N ASP A 17 -13.01 11.10 -11.16
CA ASP A 17 -14.12 10.15 -11.21
C ASP A 17 -13.67 8.68 -11.04
N ASP A 18 -12.42 8.39 -11.40
CA ASP A 18 -11.79 7.07 -11.24
C ASP A 18 -10.56 7.19 -10.30
N TYR A 19 -10.81 7.06 -9.01
CA TYR A 19 -9.77 7.08 -7.97
C TYR A 19 -8.77 5.90 -8.10
N ASP A 20 -9.17 4.79 -8.72
CA ASP A 20 -8.33 3.59 -8.84
C ASP A 20 -7.28 3.68 -9.96
N ARG A 21 -7.00 4.89 -10.47
CA ARG A 21 -5.92 5.15 -11.44
C ARG A 21 -4.74 5.85 -10.80
N LEU A 22 -3.55 5.60 -11.36
CA LEU A 22 -2.40 6.46 -11.06
C LEU A 22 -2.60 7.87 -11.63
N SER A 23 -2.10 8.86 -10.92
CA SER A 23 -1.88 10.19 -11.47
C SER A 23 -0.66 10.18 -12.39
N PRO A 24 -0.46 11.20 -13.26
CA PRO A 24 0.77 11.33 -14.05
C PRO A 24 2.04 11.29 -13.18
N LEU A 25 1.96 11.87 -11.98
CA LEU A 25 3.04 11.82 -10.99
C LEU A 25 3.26 10.40 -10.46
N GLY A 26 2.18 9.65 -10.19
CA GLY A 26 2.28 8.25 -9.75
C GLY A 26 2.91 7.34 -10.79
N GLU A 27 2.63 7.57 -12.08
CA GLU A 27 3.29 6.87 -13.18
C GLU A 27 4.79 7.22 -13.25
N GLU A 28 5.15 8.50 -13.09
CA GLU A 28 6.55 8.94 -13.04
C GLU A 28 7.28 8.28 -11.86
N GLN A 29 6.69 8.29 -10.65
CA GLN A 29 7.25 7.63 -9.47
C GLN A 29 7.55 6.15 -9.73
N ALA A 30 6.61 5.43 -10.35
CA ALA A 30 6.79 4.01 -10.65
C ALA A 30 7.88 3.76 -11.72
N ARG A 31 8.00 4.63 -12.74
CA ARG A 31 9.12 4.58 -13.72
C ARG A 31 10.46 4.83 -13.05
N LEU A 32 10.55 5.81 -12.15
CA LEU A 32 11.77 6.10 -11.40
C LEU A 32 12.19 4.92 -10.52
N LEU A 33 11.24 4.22 -9.91
CA LEU A 33 11.49 2.99 -9.16
C LEU A 33 12.12 1.91 -10.06
N GLY A 34 11.53 1.67 -11.23
CA GLY A 34 12.03 0.66 -12.18
C GLY A 34 13.46 0.95 -12.66
N GLY A 35 13.73 2.20 -13.06
CA GLY A 35 15.07 2.63 -13.46
C GLY A 35 16.09 2.47 -12.33
N TRP A 36 15.73 2.88 -11.11
CA TRP A 36 16.59 2.70 -9.94
C TRP A 36 16.85 1.23 -9.62
N ALA A 37 15.83 0.39 -9.68
CA ALA A 37 15.97 -1.04 -9.42
C ALA A 37 16.95 -1.69 -10.41
N ARG A 38 16.86 -1.34 -11.70
CA ARG A 38 17.82 -1.78 -12.72
C ARG A 38 19.24 -1.29 -12.43
N ASP A 39 19.40 0.01 -12.15
CA ASP A 39 20.72 0.62 -11.92
C ASP A 39 21.42 0.04 -10.67
N CYS A 40 20.62 -0.39 -9.67
CA CYS A 40 21.11 -1.04 -8.45
C CYS A 40 21.26 -2.56 -8.57
N GLY A 41 20.90 -3.17 -9.71
CA GLY A 41 21.01 -4.62 -9.92
C GLY A 41 20.00 -5.45 -9.12
N PHE A 42 18.85 -4.89 -8.77
CA PHE A 42 17.77 -5.68 -8.15
C PHE A 42 17.24 -6.71 -9.14
N ASN A 43 16.86 -7.88 -8.62
CA ASN A 43 16.22 -8.91 -9.43
C ASN A 43 14.68 -8.78 -9.33
N LEU A 44 14.03 -8.49 -10.47
CA LEU A 44 12.56 -8.50 -10.60
C LEU A 44 12.11 -9.84 -11.23
N GLY A 45 12.51 -10.96 -10.65
CA GLY A 45 12.22 -12.28 -11.20
C GLY A 45 10.77 -12.73 -11.09
N GLN A 46 10.02 -12.22 -10.12
CA GLN A 46 8.59 -12.51 -9.93
C GLN A 46 7.86 -11.25 -9.48
N VAL A 47 6.62 -11.09 -9.97
CA VAL A 47 5.72 -9.98 -9.61
C VAL A 47 4.44 -10.54 -9.02
N ALA A 48 4.00 -9.95 -7.91
CA ALA A 48 2.69 -10.15 -7.31
C ALA A 48 2.02 -8.79 -7.08
N LEU A 49 0.69 -8.78 -7.05
CA LEU A 49 -0.06 -7.55 -6.82
C LEU A 49 -1.45 -7.83 -6.24
N GLY A 50 -2.06 -6.81 -5.62
CA GLY A 50 -3.47 -6.78 -5.31
C GLY A 50 -4.32 -6.58 -6.58
N THR A 51 -5.65 -6.64 -6.43
CA THR A 51 -6.60 -6.57 -7.55
C THR A 51 -6.81 -5.15 -8.08
N ALA A 52 -6.43 -4.12 -7.30
CA ALA A 52 -6.63 -2.73 -7.67
C ALA A 52 -5.85 -2.33 -8.94
N ARG A 53 -6.47 -1.50 -9.77
CA ARG A 53 -5.87 -1.02 -11.03
C ARG A 53 -4.57 -0.25 -10.81
N ARG A 54 -4.50 0.57 -9.77
CA ARG A 54 -3.28 1.31 -9.40
C ARG A 54 -2.11 0.42 -9.03
N HIS A 55 -2.35 -0.79 -8.47
CA HIS A 55 -1.29 -1.78 -8.22
C HIS A 55 -0.70 -2.28 -9.54
N ARG A 56 -1.57 -2.67 -10.47
CA ARG A 56 -1.18 -3.13 -11.81
C ARG A 56 -0.44 -2.05 -12.57
N GLN A 57 -0.96 -0.83 -12.62
CA GLN A 57 -0.31 0.28 -13.31
C GLN A 57 1.07 0.61 -12.73
N SER A 58 1.22 0.53 -11.40
CA SER A 58 2.52 0.72 -10.76
C SER A 58 3.53 -0.35 -11.19
N ALA A 59 3.11 -1.62 -11.26
CA ALA A 59 3.94 -2.71 -11.75
C ALA A 59 4.32 -2.51 -13.22
N GLU A 60 3.35 -2.19 -14.08
CA GLU A 60 3.58 -1.95 -15.52
C GLU A 60 4.58 -0.85 -15.78
N GLN A 61 4.42 0.31 -15.13
CA GLN A 61 5.35 1.44 -15.28
C GLN A 61 6.75 1.12 -14.74
N CYS A 62 6.81 0.40 -13.62
CA CYS A 62 8.08 -0.03 -13.02
C CYS A 62 8.83 -1.00 -13.96
N LEU A 63 8.18 -2.05 -14.43
CA LEU A 63 8.81 -3.05 -15.29
C LEU A 63 9.20 -2.48 -16.67
N THR A 64 8.38 -1.59 -17.23
CA THR A 64 8.69 -0.89 -18.47
C THR A 64 10.03 -0.12 -18.33
N ALA A 65 10.22 0.60 -17.24
CA ALA A 65 11.44 1.35 -16.99
C ALA A 65 12.62 0.47 -16.54
N TYR A 66 12.35 -0.65 -15.90
CA TYR A 66 13.35 -1.66 -15.59
C TYR A 66 13.90 -2.34 -16.86
N GLY A 67 13.07 -2.50 -17.89
CA GLY A 67 13.45 -3.02 -19.20
C GLY A 67 13.49 -4.54 -19.31
N ALA A 68 13.10 -5.26 -18.27
CA ALA A 68 13.00 -6.72 -18.21
C ALA A 68 11.99 -7.14 -17.14
N GLY A 69 11.77 -8.43 -16.96
CA GLY A 69 10.90 -8.98 -15.91
C GLY A 69 9.88 -9.97 -16.48
N PRO A 70 9.06 -10.59 -15.62
CA PRO A 70 8.04 -11.55 -16.05
C PRO A 70 6.95 -10.87 -16.87
N ALA A 71 6.41 -11.59 -17.83
CA ALA A 71 5.27 -11.13 -18.62
C ALA A 71 4.04 -10.94 -17.72
N SER A 72 3.17 -10.00 -18.05
CA SER A 72 2.04 -9.62 -17.17
C SER A 72 1.02 -10.74 -16.95
N GLN A 73 0.93 -11.74 -17.84
CA GLN A 73 0.12 -12.95 -17.66
C GLN A 73 0.66 -13.88 -16.56
N ASP A 74 1.94 -13.78 -16.23
CA ASP A 74 2.61 -14.63 -15.22
C ASP A 74 2.60 -13.98 -13.83
N TRP A 75 1.99 -12.79 -13.69
CA TRP A 75 1.92 -12.10 -12.41
C TRP A 75 0.92 -12.76 -11.47
N ILE A 76 1.28 -12.89 -10.21
CA ILE A 76 0.41 -13.43 -9.16
C ILE A 76 -0.52 -12.31 -8.70
N VAL A 77 -1.84 -12.47 -8.92
CA VAL A 77 -2.86 -11.53 -8.44
C VAL A 77 -3.55 -12.14 -7.22
N ASP A 78 -3.49 -11.45 -6.08
CA ASP A 78 -4.10 -11.94 -4.84
C ASP A 78 -4.74 -10.78 -4.05
N ALA A 79 -6.05 -10.88 -3.80
CA ALA A 79 -6.81 -9.91 -3.01
C ALA A 79 -6.28 -9.75 -1.57
N GLY A 80 -5.42 -10.66 -1.10
CA GLY A 80 -4.67 -10.51 0.15
C GLY A 80 -3.78 -9.25 0.19
N PHE A 81 -3.44 -8.70 -0.97
CA PHE A 81 -2.65 -7.47 -1.10
C PHE A 81 -3.50 -6.22 -1.40
N ASP A 82 -4.83 -6.33 -1.33
CA ASP A 82 -5.72 -5.18 -1.52
C ASP A 82 -5.77 -4.29 -0.26
N GLU A 83 -6.08 -3.02 -0.51
CA GLU A 83 -6.33 -2.04 0.54
C GLU A 83 -7.64 -2.36 1.29
N PHE A 84 -7.80 -1.83 2.49
CA PHE A 84 -9.08 -1.84 3.20
C PHE A 84 -10.06 -0.81 2.60
N ASP A 85 -11.35 -1.00 2.83
CA ASP A 85 -12.38 -0.08 2.37
C ASP A 85 -12.38 1.21 3.23
N HIS A 86 -11.63 2.21 2.76
CA HIS A 86 -11.53 3.52 3.40
C HIS A 86 -12.90 4.20 3.56
N HIS A 87 -13.80 4.05 2.57
CA HIS A 87 -15.12 4.64 2.60
C HIS A 87 -15.97 3.99 3.70
N GLU A 88 -15.97 2.67 3.77
CA GLU A 88 -16.68 1.98 4.83
C GLU A 88 -16.16 2.37 6.22
N VAL A 89 -14.84 2.37 6.43
CA VAL A 89 -14.24 2.77 7.72
C VAL A 89 -14.68 4.18 8.11
N MET A 90 -14.73 5.10 7.16
CA MET A 90 -15.16 6.48 7.39
C MET A 90 -16.65 6.58 7.76
N ILE A 91 -17.54 5.96 6.99
CA ILE A 91 -18.99 6.07 7.23
C ILE A 91 -19.45 5.29 8.47
N ARG A 92 -18.72 4.27 8.91
CA ARG A 92 -19.00 3.59 10.19
C ARG A 92 -18.64 4.47 11.39
N PHE A 93 -17.68 5.37 11.25
CA PHE A 93 -17.37 6.38 12.25
C PHE A 93 -18.31 7.59 12.17
N ARG A 94 -18.65 8.03 10.95
CA ARG A 94 -19.50 9.20 10.66
C ARG A 94 -20.62 8.80 9.69
N PRO A 95 -21.70 8.19 10.19
CA PRO A 95 -22.83 7.73 9.36
C PRO A 95 -23.50 8.86 8.57
N ASP A 96 -23.43 10.09 9.05
CA ASP A 96 -23.91 11.29 8.36
C ASP A 96 -23.16 11.60 7.06
N LEU A 97 -21.98 11.00 6.84
CA LEU A 97 -21.20 11.15 5.61
C LEU A 97 -21.48 10.04 4.58
N ALA A 98 -22.43 9.16 4.83
CA ALA A 98 -22.79 8.07 3.90
C ALA A 98 -23.54 8.57 2.65
N GLU A 99 -24.24 9.71 2.74
CA GLU A 99 -24.99 10.26 1.63
C GLU A 99 -24.04 10.85 0.56
N PRO A 100 -24.36 10.69 -0.75
CA PRO A 100 -23.59 11.28 -1.81
C PRO A 100 -23.41 12.81 -1.64
N GLY A 101 -22.15 13.26 -1.69
CA GLY A 101 -21.82 14.69 -1.53
C GLY A 101 -21.68 15.18 -0.08
N ALA A 102 -22.10 14.40 0.93
CA ALA A 102 -22.02 14.82 2.34
C ALA A 102 -20.59 15.13 2.80
N LEU A 103 -19.61 14.32 2.37
CA LEU A 103 -18.21 14.59 2.64
C LEU A 103 -17.74 15.92 2.03
N GLY A 104 -18.11 16.19 0.77
CA GLY A 104 -17.80 17.47 0.12
C GLY A 104 -18.40 18.65 0.89
N HIS A 105 -19.67 18.53 1.29
CA HIS A 105 -20.34 19.55 2.12
C HIS A 105 -19.64 19.76 3.47
N PHE A 106 -19.30 18.68 4.17
CA PHE A 106 -18.54 18.74 5.43
C PHE A 106 -17.21 19.49 5.25
N LEU A 107 -16.49 19.24 4.16
CA LEU A 107 -15.19 19.86 3.89
C LEU A 107 -15.31 21.34 3.54
N THR A 108 -16.37 21.75 2.82
CA THR A 108 -16.62 23.17 2.49
C THR A 108 -16.96 24.03 3.69
N GLN A 109 -17.40 23.43 4.80
CA GLN A 109 -17.70 24.15 6.05
C GLN A 109 -16.46 24.39 6.93
N SER A 110 -15.30 23.87 6.54
CA SER A 110 -14.04 24.03 7.31
C SER A 110 -13.12 25.04 6.67
N ASP A 111 -12.54 25.92 7.48
CA ASP A 111 -11.47 26.84 7.05
C ASP A 111 -10.21 26.10 6.57
N HIS A 112 -10.04 24.83 7.02
CA HIS A 112 -8.92 23.97 6.68
C HIS A 112 -9.38 22.59 6.23
N PRO A 113 -9.98 22.42 5.02
CA PRO A 113 -10.59 21.17 4.56
C PRO A 113 -9.66 19.94 4.66
N HIS A 114 -8.41 20.08 4.24
CA HIS A 114 -7.45 18.98 4.30
C HIS A 114 -7.16 18.51 5.73
N ARG A 115 -7.02 19.45 6.66
CA ARG A 115 -6.79 19.13 8.07
C ARG A 115 -8.02 18.49 8.70
N ALA A 116 -9.21 19.00 8.39
CA ALA A 116 -10.48 18.45 8.86
C ALA A 116 -10.66 17.00 8.38
N PHE A 117 -10.40 16.74 7.09
CA PHE A 117 -10.41 15.39 6.55
C PHE A 117 -9.41 14.48 7.25
N GLN A 118 -8.16 14.90 7.40
CA GLN A 118 -7.11 14.11 8.05
C GLN A 118 -7.47 13.73 9.49
N GLN A 119 -7.97 14.69 10.27
CA GLN A 119 -8.36 14.46 11.67
C GLN A 119 -9.53 13.48 11.76
N MET A 120 -10.57 13.69 10.93
CA MET A 120 -11.73 12.81 10.88
C MET A 120 -11.34 11.40 10.44
N PHE A 121 -10.54 11.27 9.39
CA PHE A 121 -10.09 9.97 8.88
C PHE A 121 -9.17 9.25 9.88
N ALA A 122 -8.28 9.97 10.56
CA ALA A 122 -7.44 9.39 11.60
C ALA A 122 -8.28 8.86 12.78
N ALA A 123 -9.33 9.58 13.18
CA ALA A 123 -10.25 9.13 14.22
C ALA A 123 -11.06 7.90 13.78
N ALA A 124 -11.52 7.85 12.52
CA ALA A 124 -12.22 6.71 11.95
C ALA A 124 -11.34 5.45 11.95
N VAL A 125 -10.09 5.60 11.51
CA VAL A 125 -9.11 4.51 11.51
C VAL A 125 -8.76 4.06 12.93
N ALA A 126 -8.57 4.99 13.87
CA ALA A 126 -8.30 4.64 15.27
C ALA A 126 -9.46 3.82 15.89
N ARG A 127 -10.73 4.16 15.57
CA ARG A 127 -11.89 3.38 15.99
C ARG A 127 -11.87 1.96 15.41
N TRP A 128 -11.56 1.83 14.12
CA TRP A 128 -11.49 0.54 13.43
C TRP A 128 -10.36 -0.35 13.98
N VAL A 129 -9.18 0.21 14.19
CA VAL A 129 -8.00 -0.50 14.71
C VAL A 129 -8.16 -0.88 16.18
N GLY A 130 -8.91 -0.09 16.95
CA GLY A 130 -9.12 -0.34 18.38
C GLY A 130 -9.97 -1.57 18.72
N CYS A 131 -10.52 -2.27 17.72
CA CYS A 131 -11.24 -3.55 17.81
C CYS A 131 -12.48 -3.58 18.74
N ALA A 132 -12.84 -2.47 19.37
CA ALA A 132 -14.02 -2.39 20.23
C ALA A 132 -15.36 -2.40 19.47
N HIS A 133 -15.31 -2.28 18.15
CA HIS A 133 -16.46 -2.12 17.26
C HIS A 133 -16.38 -3.02 16.03
N ASP A 134 -15.71 -4.15 16.13
CA ASP A 134 -15.45 -5.06 15.01
C ASP A 134 -16.70 -5.50 14.26
N SER A 135 -17.82 -5.69 14.98
CA SER A 135 -19.11 -6.08 14.41
C SER A 135 -19.75 -5.01 13.50
N ASP A 136 -19.31 -3.75 13.57
CA ASP A 136 -19.86 -2.67 12.75
C ASP A 136 -19.30 -2.68 11.32
N TYR A 137 -18.19 -3.37 11.10
CA TYR A 137 -17.47 -3.38 9.84
C TYR A 137 -17.66 -4.69 9.08
N ARG A 138 -17.73 -4.63 7.74
CA ARG A 138 -17.70 -5.84 6.88
C ARG A 138 -16.37 -6.57 7.01
N GLU A 139 -15.27 -5.80 7.12
CA GLU A 139 -13.95 -6.31 7.38
C GLU A 139 -13.36 -5.55 8.58
N SER A 140 -13.31 -6.21 9.74
CA SER A 140 -12.66 -5.67 10.94
C SER A 140 -11.14 -5.60 10.77
N TRP A 141 -10.45 -4.80 11.60
CA TRP A 141 -8.98 -4.74 11.57
C TRP A 141 -8.31 -6.11 11.73
N PRO A 142 -8.71 -6.99 12.67
CA PRO A 142 -8.18 -8.33 12.74
C PRO A 142 -8.41 -9.17 11.49
N ALA A 143 -9.59 -9.06 10.85
CA ALA A 143 -9.92 -9.77 9.61
C ALA A 143 -9.04 -9.30 8.45
N PHE A 144 -8.89 -7.98 8.29
CA PHE A 144 -7.99 -7.38 7.28
C PHE A 144 -6.55 -7.85 7.45
N ARG A 145 -6.03 -7.82 8.67
CA ARG A 145 -4.69 -8.34 8.99
C ARG A 145 -4.55 -9.82 8.65
N GLN A 146 -5.56 -10.61 8.98
CA GLN A 146 -5.59 -12.04 8.65
C GLN A 146 -5.57 -12.27 7.14
N ARG A 147 -6.34 -11.50 6.37
CA ARG A 147 -6.37 -11.55 4.90
C ARG A 147 -4.99 -11.24 4.31
N CYS A 148 -4.34 -10.16 4.76
CA CYS A 148 -3.00 -9.80 4.30
C CYS A 148 -1.96 -10.88 4.65
N ARG A 149 -1.98 -11.41 5.86
CA ARG A 149 -1.08 -12.51 6.27
C ARG A 149 -1.30 -13.78 5.47
N ALA A 150 -2.56 -14.13 5.20
CA ALA A 150 -2.88 -15.29 4.38
C ALA A 150 -2.39 -15.12 2.93
N GLY A 151 -2.53 -13.91 2.35
CA GLY A 151 -1.97 -13.58 1.03
C GLY A 151 -0.45 -13.75 0.98
N LEU A 152 0.25 -13.20 1.97
CA LEU A 152 1.70 -13.40 2.10
C LEU A 152 2.08 -14.87 2.24
N GLY A 153 1.31 -15.65 3.03
CA GLY A 153 1.52 -17.08 3.22
C GLY A 153 1.35 -17.87 1.91
N ARG A 154 0.31 -17.58 1.12
CA ARG A 154 0.10 -18.18 -0.20
C ARG A 154 1.25 -17.85 -1.17
N LEU A 155 1.65 -16.58 -1.20
CA LEU A 155 2.78 -16.15 -2.02
C LEU A 155 4.05 -16.94 -1.67
N MET A 156 4.40 -17.01 -0.38
CA MET A 156 5.57 -17.74 0.09
C MET A 156 5.52 -19.27 -0.17
N ALA A 157 4.32 -19.83 -0.28
CA ALA A 157 4.13 -21.25 -0.61
C ALA A 157 4.26 -21.52 -2.13
N THR A 158 4.08 -20.50 -2.97
CA THR A 158 4.08 -20.61 -4.44
C THR A 158 5.47 -20.36 -5.03
N VAL A 159 6.28 -19.51 -4.39
CA VAL A 159 7.58 -19.08 -4.92
C VAL A 159 8.73 -19.83 -4.24
N ASP A 160 9.84 -20.01 -4.96
CA ASP A 160 11.05 -20.57 -4.38
C ASP A 160 11.58 -19.65 -3.27
N SER A 161 12.00 -20.23 -2.15
CA SER A 161 12.53 -19.49 -0.99
C SER A 161 13.83 -18.72 -1.26
N ALA A 162 14.46 -18.92 -2.40
CA ALA A 162 15.62 -18.17 -2.88
C ALA A 162 15.25 -17.07 -3.86
N GLN A 163 13.99 -17.00 -4.33
CA GLN A 163 13.54 -16.06 -5.33
C GLN A 163 13.17 -14.72 -4.71
N ASP A 164 13.52 -13.62 -5.38
CA ASP A 164 13.02 -12.28 -5.05
C ASP A 164 11.66 -12.05 -5.71
N VAL A 165 10.71 -11.52 -4.93
CA VAL A 165 9.34 -11.24 -5.38
C VAL A 165 8.99 -9.80 -5.09
N TRP A 166 8.55 -9.07 -6.11
CA TRP A 166 8.06 -7.71 -5.98
C TRP A 166 6.54 -7.70 -5.87
N VAL A 167 6.03 -7.12 -4.78
CA VAL A 167 4.59 -7.08 -4.46
C VAL A 167 4.11 -5.65 -4.52
N PHE A 168 3.34 -5.30 -5.55
CA PHE A 168 2.72 -3.98 -5.67
C PHE A 168 1.38 -3.97 -4.94
N THR A 169 1.28 -3.12 -3.92
CA THR A 169 0.17 -3.13 -2.96
C THR A 169 -0.11 -1.72 -2.41
N SER A 170 -0.84 -1.62 -1.32
CA SER A 170 -1.26 -0.37 -0.67
C SER A 170 -0.67 -0.20 0.72
N GLY A 171 -0.78 1.02 1.25
CA GLY A 171 -0.23 1.38 2.56
C GLY A 171 -0.79 0.53 3.70
N GLY A 172 -2.10 0.33 3.74
CA GLY A 172 -2.73 -0.48 4.79
C GLY A 172 -2.28 -1.94 4.77
N ALA A 173 -2.15 -2.56 3.58
CA ALA A 173 -1.67 -3.93 3.47
C ALA A 173 -0.20 -4.06 3.95
N ILE A 174 0.68 -3.12 3.55
CA ILE A 174 2.07 -3.07 4.05
C ILE A 174 2.07 -2.93 5.59
N THR A 175 1.26 -2.03 6.12
CA THR A 175 1.10 -1.78 7.56
C THR A 175 0.67 -3.03 8.31
N ALA A 176 -0.35 -3.74 7.83
CA ALA A 176 -0.85 -4.99 8.42
C ALA A 176 0.21 -6.10 8.44
N LEU A 177 0.99 -6.22 7.35
CA LEU A 177 2.08 -7.18 7.27
C LEU A 177 3.22 -6.82 8.24
N LEU A 178 3.61 -5.54 8.30
CA LEU A 178 4.66 -5.05 9.20
C LEU A 178 4.26 -5.21 10.67
N GLN A 179 3.00 -4.98 11.01
CA GLN A 179 2.52 -5.24 12.36
C GLN A 179 2.76 -6.68 12.78
N SER A 180 2.49 -7.62 11.89
CA SER A 180 2.68 -9.05 12.16
C SER A 180 4.16 -9.44 12.28
N VAL A 181 5.05 -8.82 11.47
CA VAL A 181 6.49 -9.10 11.46
C VAL A 181 7.20 -8.49 12.65
N LEU A 182 6.79 -7.30 13.08
CA LEU A 182 7.45 -6.51 14.13
C LEU A 182 6.74 -6.54 15.48
N ALA A 183 5.57 -7.20 15.57
CA ALA A 183 4.72 -7.25 16.76
C ALA A 183 4.38 -5.84 17.32
N ILE A 184 4.07 -4.90 16.41
CA ILE A 184 3.70 -3.52 16.80
C ILE A 184 2.30 -3.55 17.42
N PRO A 185 2.06 -2.87 18.57
CA PRO A 185 0.74 -2.74 19.15
C PRO A 185 -0.26 -2.03 18.23
N ASP A 186 -1.56 -2.37 18.36
CA ASP A 186 -2.62 -1.80 17.51
C ASP A 186 -2.66 -0.27 17.60
N GLU A 187 -2.44 0.31 18.77
CA GLU A 187 -2.48 1.76 19.02
C GLU A 187 -1.39 2.54 18.27
N ARG A 188 -0.30 1.86 17.86
CA ARG A 188 0.87 2.50 17.27
C ARG A 188 1.00 2.23 15.76
N ILE A 189 0.29 1.23 15.25
CA ILE A 189 0.58 0.73 13.90
C ILE A 189 0.28 1.75 12.80
N PHE A 190 -0.77 2.57 12.94
CA PHE A 190 -1.12 3.55 11.93
C PHE A 190 -0.24 4.80 11.92
N GLU A 191 0.54 5.05 12.97
CA GLU A 191 1.62 6.04 12.90
C GLU A 191 2.59 5.71 11.75
N LEU A 192 2.88 4.41 11.56
CA LEU A 192 3.69 3.94 10.44
C LEU A 192 3.01 4.16 9.10
N ASN A 193 1.71 3.86 8.99
CA ASN A 193 0.96 4.00 7.73
C ASN A 193 1.05 5.43 7.14
N TRP A 194 0.99 6.44 8.02
CA TRP A 194 1.06 7.83 7.59
C TRP A 194 2.41 8.24 7.01
N THR A 195 3.46 7.49 7.28
CA THR A 195 4.83 7.78 6.80
C THR A 195 5.17 7.05 5.50
N LEU A 196 4.39 6.06 5.08
CA LEU A 196 4.66 5.29 3.87
C LEU A 196 4.54 6.17 2.62
N VAL A 197 5.59 6.26 1.83
CA VAL A 197 5.66 7.06 0.61
C VAL A 197 5.10 6.27 -0.58
N ASN A 198 4.46 6.95 -1.53
CA ASN A 198 4.08 6.32 -2.80
C ASN A 198 5.34 5.81 -3.51
N THR A 199 5.29 4.59 -4.01
CA THR A 199 6.41 3.79 -4.52
C THR A 199 7.52 3.49 -3.50
N GLY A 200 7.30 3.81 -2.21
CA GLY A 200 8.21 3.42 -1.13
C GLY A 200 8.41 1.91 -1.07
N VAL A 201 9.67 1.51 -0.87
CA VAL A 201 10.11 0.11 -0.90
C VAL A 201 10.31 -0.40 0.52
N THR A 202 9.57 -1.45 0.89
CA THR A 202 9.75 -2.17 2.15
C THR A 202 10.21 -3.59 1.84
N GLN A 203 11.38 -3.98 2.30
CA GLN A 203 11.96 -5.30 2.00
C GLN A 203 11.90 -6.22 3.19
N LEU A 204 11.31 -7.39 2.98
CA LEU A 204 11.30 -8.50 3.92
C LEU A 204 12.26 -9.59 3.44
N ARG A 205 13.02 -10.17 4.36
CA ARG A 205 13.75 -11.42 4.11
C ARG A 205 12.91 -12.58 4.60
N TYR A 206 12.79 -13.63 3.78
CA TYR A 206 11.98 -14.78 4.12
C TYR A 206 12.70 -16.11 3.92
N ARG A 207 12.30 -17.09 4.73
CA ARG A 207 12.64 -18.49 4.60
C ARG A 207 11.49 -19.29 5.24
N PRO A 208 11.38 -20.62 5.03
CA PRO A 208 10.32 -21.40 5.66
C PRO A 208 10.18 -21.11 7.16
N GLY A 209 8.97 -20.73 7.57
CA GLY A 209 8.63 -20.43 8.96
C GLY A 209 9.17 -19.12 9.53
N ARG A 210 9.88 -18.29 8.75
CA ARG A 210 10.43 -17.02 9.26
C ARG A 210 10.40 -15.90 8.21
N VAL A 211 9.89 -14.74 8.65
CA VAL A 211 9.95 -13.47 7.91
C VAL A 211 10.58 -12.42 8.83
N SER A 212 11.42 -11.56 8.29
CA SER A 212 12.05 -10.46 9.04
C SER A 212 12.17 -9.22 8.17
N LEU A 213 12.03 -8.04 8.77
CA LEU A 213 12.22 -6.76 8.09
C LEU A 213 13.70 -6.54 7.79
N SER A 214 14.01 -6.12 6.58
CA SER A 214 15.35 -5.71 6.13
C SER A 214 15.43 -4.21 5.88
N THR A 215 14.44 -3.65 5.19
CA THR A 215 14.36 -2.22 4.84
C THR A 215 12.93 -1.77 4.99
N LEU A 216 12.73 -0.57 5.53
CA LEU A 216 11.42 0.04 5.69
C LEU A 216 11.33 1.32 4.86
N ASN A 217 10.29 1.39 3.98
CA ASN A 217 9.87 2.61 3.30
C ASN A 217 11.03 3.39 2.63
N SER A 218 11.97 2.68 1.99
CA SER A 218 13.05 3.33 1.23
C SER A 218 12.46 4.10 0.04
N GLN A 219 12.86 5.34 -0.10
CA GLN A 219 12.45 6.26 -1.18
C GLN A 219 13.66 6.78 -1.98
N ALA A 220 14.79 6.07 -1.92
CA ALA A 220 16.04 6.48 -2.52
C ALA A 220 15.94 6.79 -4.03
N HIS A 221 15.04 6.08 -4.75
CA HIS A 221 14.76 6.32 -6.16
C HIS A 221 14.12 7.70 -6.44
N LEU A 222 13.37 8.24 -5.47
CA LEU A 222 12.79 9.59 -5.53
C LEU A 222 13.78 10.66 -5.05
N GLU A 223 14.46 10.41 -3.94
CA GLU A 223 15.41 11.34 -3.34
C GLU A 223 16.57 11.69 -4.27
N ARG A 224 17.07 10.69 -5.04
CA ARG A 224 18.15 10.92 -6.04
C ARG A 224 17.75 11.93 -7.12
N GLN A 225 16.47 12.19 -7.33
CA GLN A 225 16.00 13.17 -8.31
C GLN A 225 16.13 14.61 -7.82
N ARG A 226 16.30 14.84 -6.51
CA ARG A 226 16.35 16.17 -5.88
C ARG A 226 15.11 17.02 -6.17
N ARG A 227 13.96 16.36 -6.28
CA ARG A 227 12.65 16.93 -6.57
C ARG A 227 11.68 16.58 -5.43
N PRO A 228 11.52 17.46 -4.41
CA PRO A 228 10.69 17.17 -3.22
C PRO A 228 9.23 16.82 -3.56
N GLU A 229 8.68 17.38 -4.65
CA GLU A 229 7.31 17.12 -5.11
C GLU A 229 7.07 15.66 -5.52
N LEU A 230 8.11 14.88 -5.76
CA LEU A 230 8.02 13.44 -6.02
C LEU A 230 7.70 12.62 -4.77
N ILE A 231 7.91 13.17 -3.58
CA ILE A 231 7.66 12.46 -2.32
C ILE A 231 6.24 12.75 -1.86
N THR A 232 5.35 11.80 -2.05
CA THR A 232 3.93 11.92 -1.73
C THR A 232 3.46 10.78 -0.85
N TYR A 233 2.42 11.02 -0.05
CA TYR A 233 1.91 10.10 0.98
C TYR A 233 0.47 9.64 0.72
N ARG A 234 -0.11 10.02 -0.43
CA ARG A 234 -1.51 9.75 -0.78
C ARG A 234 -1.66 9.21 -2.19
#